data_b0cf01b31f076d50227b45b4430ad0b3
#
_entry.id   b0cf01b31f076d50227b45b4430ad0b3
#
_cell.length_a   1.000
_cell.length_b   1.000
_cell.length_c   1.000
_cell.angle_alpha   90.00
_cell.angle_beta   90.00
_cell.angle_gamma   90.00
#
_symmetry.space_group_name_H-M   'P 1'
#
loop_
_entity.id
_entity.type
_entity.pdbx_description
1 polymer ?
#
loop_
_entity_poly.entity_id
_entity_poly.type
_entity_poly.pdbx_seq_one_letter_code
_entity_poly.pdbx_strand_id
1 'polypeptide(L)'
;MRKQATAIWTAWAALLFLRCAAWAEDRKPAWTLGLFVENDVFALSDGGYTNGVKLVWVSSGLGDGPGKGRVPRWLDTMSRKLTPSRTPDRRRFVSVALGQSMFTPEDILRKDLVRNDRPYAGYSYAALGLHRATPASMESFELDIGIVGPESFAGDIQQFLHRVFNWSYPEGWANQLKDELALGVAYDHKWKVLPAGKAGEGNWDLITHAGGMASNVFTGAAGGIEFRLGRHLPDDFGTALIGPGGDSASLFDGTAPRLPGRGNFGFHVFAALEGHAVARDIFLDGNTFRRSHRVDKLPFTVDIAAGIAVRHGRLKASLAYVYQTKRFKGQELKPLLGSLNIAVLF
;
A
#
# COMPACT_ATOMS: atom_id res chain seq x y z
N MET A 1 -20.22 -20.75 8.39
CA MET A 1 -20.44 -19.47 9.09
C MET A 1 -19.23 -18.53 9.04
N ARG A 2 -17.95 -19.00 9.06
CA ARG A 2 -16.74 -18.16 9.02
C ARG A 2 -16.62 -17.28 7.76
N LYS A 3 -17.01 -17.76 6.58
CA LYS A 3 -16.92 -17.03 5.30
C LYS A 3 -17.89 -15.84 5.16
N GLN A 4 -18.92 -15.75 5.97
CA GLN A 4 -19.94 -14.70 5.87
C GLN A 4 -19.57 -13.43 6.63
N ALA A 5 -18.83 -13.52 7.72
CA ALA A 5 -18.48 -12.36 8.54
C ALA A 5 -17.46 -11.43 7.85
N THR A 6 -16.44 -11.99 7.18
CA THR A 6 -15.43 -11.20 6.45
C THR A 6 -16.07 -10.46 5.27
N ALA A 7 -17.01 -11.12 4.56
CA ALA A 7 -17.76 -10.49 3.47
C ALA A 7 -18.67 -9.34 3.94
N ILE A 8 -19.15 -9.38 5.18
CA ILE A 8 -20.04 -8.36 5.72
C ILE A 8 -19.26 -7.06 6.02
N TRP A 9 -18.05 -7.13 6.56
CA TRP A 9 -17.28 -5.93 6.90
C TRP A 9 -16.63 -5.27 5.69
N THR A 10 -16.16 -6.05 4.71
CA THR A 10 -15.77 -5.49 3.42
C THR A 10 -16.97 -4.85 2.71
N ALA A 11 -18.16 -5.41 2.85
CA ALA A 11 -19.39 -4.83 2.34
C ALA A 11 -19.79 -3.54 3.08
N TRP A 12 -19.64 -3.45 4.41
CA TRP A 12 -19.94 -2.24 5.18
C TRP A 12 -18.93 -1.12 4.92
N ALA A 13 -17.62 -1.42 4.84
CA ALA A 13 -16.62 -0.45 4.44
C ALA A 13 -16.89 0.05 3.00
N ALA A 14 -17.21 -0.85 2.08
CA ALA A 14 -17.58 -0.51 0.71
C ALA A 14 -18.89 0.32 0.65
N LEU A 15 -19.90 0.02 1.47
CA LEU A 15 -21.16 0.78 1.54
C LEU A 15 -20.98 2.20 2.11
N LEU A 16 -20.12 2.37 3.10
CA LEU A 16 -19.73 3.70 3.62
C LEU A 16 -19.03 4.54 2.55
N PHE A 17 -18.08 3.94 1.82
CA PHE A 17 -17.39 4.58 0.70
C PHE A 17 -18.34 4.89 -0.46
N LEU A 18 -19.29 4.01 -0.77
CA LEU A 18 -20.30 4.22 -1.84
C LEU A 18 -21.25 5.39 -1.52
N ARG A 19 -21.61 5.59 -0.26
CA ARG A 19 -22.40 6.77 0.16
C ARG A 19 -21.63 8.08 0.02
N CYS A 20 -20.33 8.07 0.31
CA CYS A 20 -19.47 9.23 0.08
C CYS A 20 -19.30 9.56 -1.41
N ALA A 21 -19.29 8.55 -2.29
CA ALA A 21 -19.16 8.72 -3.74
C ALA A 21 -20.40 9.39 -4.37
N ALA A 22 -21.59 9.15 -3.86
CA ALA A 22 -22.85 9.72 -4.37
C ALA A 22 -22.97 11.24 -4.12
N TRP A 23 -22.26 11.78 -3.14
CA TRP A 23 -22.27 13.23 -2.80
C TRP A 23 -21.34 14.09 -3.65
N ALA A 24 -20.52 13.50 -4.49
CA ALA A 24 -19.40 14.18 -5.16
C ALA A 24 -19.63 14.48 -6.66
N GLU A 25 -20.81 14.21 -7.20
CA GLU A 25 -21.03 14.11 -8.66
C GLU A 25 -20.81 15.37 -9.49
N ASP A 26 -20.94 16.57 -8.92
CA ASP A 26 -20.91 17.84 -9.68
C ASP A 26 -19.63 18.69 -9.62
N ARG A 27 -18.59 18.26 -8.87
CA ARG A 27 -17.36 19.05 -8.73
C ARG A 27 -16.16 18.39 -9.41
N LYS A 28 -15.24 19.22 -9.93
CA LYS A 28 -13.93 18.69 -10.39
C LYS A 28 -13.22 18.03 -9.20
N PRO A 29 -12.70 16.80 -9.35
CA PRO A 29 -12.01 16.11 -8.26
C PRO A 29 -10.86 16.96 -7.71
N ALA A 30 -10.89 17.23 -6.41
CA ALA A 30 -9.87 18.04 -5.74
C ALA A 30 -8.89 17.19 -4.91
N TRP A 31 -9.28 15.95 -4.54
CA TRP A 31 -8.47 15.04 -3.75
C TRP A 31 -9.01 13.61 -3.85
N THR A 32 -8.21 12.66 -3.44
CA THR A 32 -8.55 11.24 -3.42
C THR A 32 -8.40 10.69 -2.01
N LEU A 33 -9.34 9.88 -1.57
CA LEU A 33 -9.23 9.09 -0.36
C LEU A 33 -9.19 7.62 -0.77
N GLY A 34 -8.19 6.89 -0.24
CA GLY A 34 -7.99 5.48 -0.50
C GLY A 34 -7.92 4.67 0.79
N LEU A 35 -8.51 3.49 0.76
CA LEU A 35 -8.40 2.46 1.79
C LEU A 35 -7.76 1.23 1.17
N PHE A 36 -6.72 0.73 1.82
CA PHE A 36 -6.03 -0.51 1.50
C PHE A 36 -6.24 -1.48 2.65
N VAL A 37 -6.57 -2.71 2.32
CA VAL A 37 -6.69 -3.81 3.29
C VAL A 37 -5.98 -5.01 2.70
N GLU A 38 -4.95 -5.46 3.37
CA GLU A 38 -4.26 -6.70 3.05
C GLU A 38 -4.45 -7.69 4.20
N ASN A 39 -4.78 -8.92 3.85
CA ASN A 39 -5.03 -9.93 4.85
C ASN A 39 -4.77 -11.33 4.26
N ASP A 40 -4.15 -12.20 5.06
CA ASP A 40 -3.92 -13.61 4.74
C ASP A 40 -5.22 -14.43 4.72
N VAL A 41 -6.25 -14.02 5.47
CA VAL A 41 -7.58 -14.68 5.47
C VAL A 41 -8.25 -14.63 4.09
N PHE A 42 -8.01 -13.61 3.27
CA PHE A 42 -8.51 -13.58 1.88
C PHE A 42 -7.92 -14.71 1.02
N ALA A 43 -6.75 -15.20 1.38
CA ALA A 43 -6.06 -16.28 0.71
C ALA A 43 -6.23 -17.65 1.40
N LEU A 44 -7.08 -17.73 2.44
CA LEU A 44 -7.32 -18.95 3.23
C LEU A 44 -6.06 -19.49 3.91
N SER A 45 -5.07 -18.65 4.17
CA SER A 45 -3.87 -18.94 4.95
C SER A 45 -3.92 -18.21 6.29
N ASP A 46 -3.26 -18.71 7.32
CA ASP A 46 -3.12 -18.10 8.64
C ASP A 46 -1.63 -18.10 8.98
N GLY A 47 -0.97 -16.93 8.96
CA GLY A 47 0.41 -16.78 9.42
C GLY A 47 1.33 -15.98 8.49
N GLY A 48 2.30 -15.31 9.08
CA GLY A 48 3.29 -14.50 8.37
C GLY A 48 3.01 -12.99 8.44
N TYR A 49 2.79 -12.32 7.33
CA TYR A 49 2.18 -10.99 7.29
C TYR A 49 0.68 -11.18 7.38
N THR A 50 0.12 -10.93 8.55
CA THR A 50 -1.25 -11.34 8.86
C THR A 50 -2.27 -10.31 8.42
N ASN A 51 -1.96 -9.02 8.59
CA ASN A 51 -2.88 -7.94 8.24
C ASN A 51 -2.13 -6.62 8.03
N GLY A 52 -2.61 -5.84 7.07
CA GLY A 52 -2.27 -4.44 6.89
C GLY A 52 -3.50 -3.63 6.53
N VAL A 53 -3.63 -2.48 7.17
CA VAL A 53 -4.64 -1.48 6.81
C VAL A 53 -3.94 -0.15 6.62
N LYS A 54 -4.22 0.53 5.50
CA LYS A 54 -3.67 1.86 5.21
C LYS A 54 -4.77 2.76 4.67
N LEU A 55 -4.96 3.91 5.30
CA LEU A 55 -5.81 5.00 4.82
C LEU A 55 -4.91 6.07 4.21
N VAL A 56 -5.21 6.50 3.00
CA VAL A 56 -4.39 7.49 2.28
C VAL A 56 -5.28 8.61 1.76
N TRP A 57 -4.88 9.82 2.06
CA TRP A 57 -5.39 11.02 1.40
C TRP A 57 -4.36 11.53 0.40
N VAL A 58 -4.79 11.84 -0.82
CA VAL A 58 -3.94 12.41 -1.90
C VAL A 58 -4.54 13.71 -2.37
N SER A 59 -3.74 14.78 -2.37
CA SER A 59 -4.17 16.09 -2.86
C SER A 59 -4.38 16.07 -4.39
N SER A 60 -5.16 17.01 -4.90
CA SER A 60 -5.08 17.39 -6.31
C SER A 60 -3.71 18.02 -6.63
N GLY A 61 -3.44 18.24 -7.91
CA GLY A 61 -2.18 18.87 -8.34
C GLY A 61 -1.93 20.20 -7.63
N LEU A 62 -0.68 20.40 -7.15
CA LEU A 62 -0.24 21.63 -6.50
C LEU A 62 0.06 22.73 -7.50
N GLY A 63 -0.22 23.98 -7.14
CA GLY A 63 0.13 25.17 -7.91
C GLY A 63 -1.00 26.21 -7.94
N ASP A 64 -0.74 27.33 -8.62
CA ASP A 64 -1.70 28.42 -8.76
C ASP A 64 -2.64 28.17 -9.95
N GLY A 65 -3.94 28.13 -9.71
CA GLY A 65 -4.96 27.99 -10.77
C GLY A 65 -6.24 27.26 -10.32
N PRO A 66 -7.32 27.36 -11.12
CA PRO A 66 -8.58 26.69 -10.83
C PRO A 66 -8.43 25.17 -10.76
N GLY A 67 -8.93 24.54 -9.68
CA GLY A 67 -8.87 23.09 -9.47
C GLY A 67 -7.56 22.57 -8.92
N LYS A 68 -6.63 23.43 -8.51
CA LYS A 68 -5.41 23.04 -7.81
C LYS A 68 -5.59 23.10 -6.30
N GLY A 69 -5.09 22.08 -5.59
CA GLY A 69 -5.20 21.99 -4.15
C GLY A 69 -4.37 23.04 -3.43
N ARG A 70 -4.96 23.64 -2.40
CA ARG A 70 -4.22 24.53 -1.49
C ARG A 70 -3.57 23.67 -0.42
N VAL A 71 -2.25 23.59 -0.45
CA VAL A 71 -1.46 23.03 0.65
C VAL A 71 -0.73 24.15 1.39
N PRO A 72 -0.29 23.94 2.63
CA PRO A 72 0.53 24.89 3.35
C PRO A 72 1.76 25.30 2.52
N ARG A 73 2.12 26.59 2.52
CA ARG A 73 3.24 27.13 1.73
C ARG A 73 4.58 26.42 1.96
N TRP A 74 4.83 25.98 3.18
CA TRP A 74 6.06 25.23 3.51
C TRP A 74 6.11 23.91 2.76
N LEU A 75 4.98 23.21 2.61
CA LEU A 75 4.89 21.92 1.92
C LEU A 75 5.08 22.07 0.40
N ASP A 76 4.50 23.12 -0.21
CA ASP A 76 4.77 23.46 -1.61
C ASP A 76 6.26 23.81 -1.84
N THR A 77 6.86 24.54 -0.90
CA THR A 77 8.30 24.87 -0.94
C THR A 77 9.17 23.63 -0.82
N MET A 78 8.87 22.71 0.10
CA MET A 78 9.56 21.44 0.23
C MET A 78 9.43 20.59 -1.04
N SER A 79 8.24 20.47 -1.57
CA SER A 79 7.98 19.77 -2.83
C SER A 79 8.83 20.32 -3.98
N ARG A 80 9.01 21.64 -4.08
CA ARG A 80 9.88 22.27 -5.09
C ARG A 80 11.36 21.96 -4.88
N LYS A 81 11.82 21.92 -3.64
CA LYS A 81 13.25 21.70 -3.29
C LYS A 81 13.66 20.24 -3.43
N LEU A 82 12.84 19.32 -2.94
CA LEU A 82 13.12 17.87 -2.96
C LEU A 82 12.91 17.23 -4.33
N THR A 83 12.19 17.90 -5.21
CA THR A 83 11.98 17.45 -6.58
C THR A 83 12.41 18.51 -7.60
N PRO A 84 13.71 18.89 -7.65
CA PRO A 84 14.17 19.94 -8.54
C PRO A 84 14.13 19.48 -10.00
N SER A 85 13.17 19.96 -10.78
CA SER A 85 13.13 19.73 -12.21
C SER A 85 12.66 20.96 -12.96
N ARG A 86 13.32 21.22 -14.08
CA ARG A 86 13.07 22.33 -14.99
C ARG A 86 11.97 22.08 -16.04
N THR A 87 11.28 20.92 -15.99
CA THR A 87 10.26 20.58 -17.00
C THR A 87 8.90 21.19 -16.63
N PRO A 88 8.29 22.02 -17.48
CA PRO A 88 7.05 22.78 -17.18
C PRO A 88 5.80 21.93 -16.95
N ASP A 89 5.69 20.75 -17.55
CA ASP A 89 4.48 19.92 -17.58
C ASP A 89 4.36 18.90 -16.43
N ARG A 90 5.12 19.08 -15.35
CA ARG A 90 5.08 18.15 -14.22
C ARG A 90 4.03 18.56 -13.21
N ARG A 91 3.13 17.62 -12.90
CA ARG A 91 2.16 17.74 -11.81
C ARG A 91 2.84 17.36 -10.51
N ARG A 92 2.70 18.19 -9.49
CA ARG A 92 3.13 17.91 -8.12
C ARG A 92 1.91 17.71 -7.27
N PHE A 93 1.96 16.77 -6.35
CA PHE A 93 0.90 16.50 -5.39
C PHE A 93 1.51 15.93 -4.10
N VAL A 94 0.73 15.90 -3.05
CA VAL A 94 1.13 15.36 -1.75
C VAL A 94 0.16 14.29 -1.31
N SER A 95 0.65 13.35 -0.53
CA SER A 95 -0.17 12.38 0.17
C SER A 95 0.09 12.40 1.67
N VAL A 96 -0.92 12.02 2.43
CA VAL A 96 -0.80 11.71 3.86
C VAL A 96 -1.42 10.33 4.05
N ALA A 97 -0.68 9.44 4.69
CA ALA A 97 -1.14 8.11 4.99
C ALA A 97 -1.10 7.82 6.48
N LEU A 98 -2.02 6.99 6.94
CA LEU A 98 -2.02 6.36 8.25
C LEU A 98 -2.12 4.86 8.01
N GLY A 99 -1.21 4.09 8.58
CA GLY A 99 -1.15 2.65 8.36
C GLY A 99 -0.88 1.88 9.63
N GLN A 100 -1.35 0.63 9.63
CA GLN A 100 -1.00 -0.36 10.63
C GLN A 100 -0.72 -1.69 9.95
N SER A 101 0.36 -2.34 10.36
CA SER A 101 0.74 -3.68 9.90
C SER A 101 0.94 -4.61 11.08
N MET A 102 0.54 -5.87 10.90
CA MET A 102 0.63 -6.92 11.91
C MET A 102 1.37 -8.11 11.36
N PHE A 103 2.29 -8.63 12.16
CA PHE A 103 3.09 -9.80 11.84
C PHE A 103 2.96 -10.81 12.96
N THR A 104 2.68 -12.06 12.63
CA THR A 104 2.57 -13.15 13.60
C THR A 104 3.36 -14.38 13.14
N PRO A 105 3.80 -15.24 14.07
CA PRO A 105 4.18 -16.60 13.72
C PRO A 105 3.02 -17.36 13.08
N GLU A 106 3.32 -18.48 12.44
CA GLU A 106 2.33 -19.37 11.85
C GLU A 106 1.36 -19.94 12.89
N ASP A 107 1.89 -20.36 14.04
CA ASP A 107 1.08 -20.89 15.15
C ASP A 107 0.70 -19.74 16.11
N ILE A 108 -0.43 -19.10 15.83
CA ILE A 108 -0.96 -18.01 16.68
C ILE A 108 -1.57 -18.49 18.00
N LEU A 109 -1.86 -19.78 18.15
CA LEU A 109 -2.43 -20.34 19.37
C LEU A 109 -1.36 -20.59 20.44
N ARG A 110 -0.10 -20.57 20.06
CA ARG A 110 1.02 -20.81 20.96
C ARG A 110 1.29 -19.58 21.82
N LYS A 111 1.19 -19.75 23.14
CA LYS A 111 1.46 -18.71 24.11
C LYS A 111 2.95 -18.43 24.30
N ASP A 112 3.78 -19.48 24.21
CA ASP A 112 5.21 -19.37 24.36
C ASP A 112 5.88 -18.88 23.07
N LEU A 113 7.09 -18.34 23.21
CA LEU A 113 7.89 -17.88 22.09
C LEU A 113 8.17 -19.00 21.07
N VAL A 114 7.80 -18.80 19.82
CA VAL A 114 8.11 -19.70 18.69
C VAL A 114 9.50 -19.37 18.17
N ARG A 115 10.52 -20.10 18.63
CA ARG A 115 11.94 -19.77 18.38
C ARG A 115 12.38 -19.86 16.93
N ASN A 116 11.74 -20.71 16.14
CA ASN A 116 12.07 -20.96 14.73
C ASN A 116 11.18 -20.18 13.74
N ASP A 117 10.35 -19.29 14.25
CA ASP A 117 9.48 -18.45 13.45
C ASP A 117 9.65 -16.96 13.82
N ARG A 118 9.10 -16.07 12.98
CA ARG A 118 9.15 -14.63 13.21
C ARG A 118 8.52 -14.23 14.54
N PRO A 119 8.96 -13.13 15.15
CA PRO A 119 8.28 -12.59 16.31
C PRO A 119 6.89 -12.07 15.96
N TYR A 120 6.00 -12.02 16.95
CA TYR A 120 4.88 -11.11 16.90
C TYR A 120 5.38 -9.67 16.79
N ALA A 121 4.76 -8.87 15.95
CA ALA A 121 5.08 -7.45 15.85
C ALA A 121 3.90 -6.65 15.31
N GLY A 122 3.63 -5.52 15.93
CA GLY A 122 2.76 -4.49 15.41
C GLY A 122 3.57 -3.28 14.97
N TYR A 123 3.09 -2.59 13.95
CA TYR A 123 3.66 -1.35 13.44
C TYR A 123 2.55 -0.39 13.05
N SER A 124 2.46 0.76 13.71
CA SER A 124 1.55 1.85 13.34
C SER A 124 2.36 3.07 12.91
N TYR A 125 1.97 3.70 11.81
CA TYR A 125 2.74 4.79 11.22
C TYR A 125 1.88 5.84 10.55
N ALA A 126 2.44 7.04 10.43
CA ALA A 126 2.01 8.10 9.55
C ALA A 126 3.08 8.37 8.50
N ALA A 127 2.66 8.63 7.26
CA ALA A 127 3.55 8.92 6.15
C ALA A 127 3.15 10.23 5.47
N LEU A 128 4.16 11.00 5.05
CA LEU A 128 4.01 12.20 4.22
C LEU A 128 4.72 11.99 2.89
N GLY A 129 3.95 11.90 1.81
CA GLY A 129 4.45 11.72 0.46
C GLY A 129 4.51 13.03 -0.33
N LEU A 130 5.60 13.23 -1.05
CA LEU A 130 5.81 14.31 -2.02
C LEU A 130 6.00 13.67 -3.39
N HIS A 131 5.10 13.96 -4.31
CA HIS A 131 5.04 13.28 -5.58
C HIS A 131 5.14 14.24 -6.75
N ARG A 132 5.70 13.73 -7.84
CA ARG A 132 5.83 14.44 -9.10
C ARG A 132 5.56 13.49 -10.25
N ALA A 133 4.59 13.81 -11.10
CA ALA A 133 4.21 12.99 -12.22
C ALA A 133 4.25 13.74 -13.56
N THR A 134 4.63 13.02 -14.58
CA THR A 134 4.43 13.31 -16.01
C THR A 134 3.47 12.27 -16.59
N PRO A 135 3.05 12.35 -17.85
CA PRO A 135 2.29 11.25 -18.46
C PRO A 135 3.03 9.91 -18.49
N ALA A 136 4.37 9.91 -18.49
CA ALA A 136 5.20 8.73 -18.66
C ALA A 136 5.94 8.28 -17.40
N SER A 137 6.06 9.11 -16.37
CA SER A 137 6.83 8.78 -15.17
C SER A 137 6.30 9.46 -13.91
N MET A 138 6.52 8.83 -12.77
CA MET A 138 6.19 9.37 -11.46
C MET A 138 7.36 9.15 -10.50
N GLU A 139 7.72 10.18 -9.77
CA GLU A 139 8.69 10.13 -8.68
C GLU A 139 7.98 10.41 -7.36
N SER A 140 8.27 9.61 -6.36
CA SER A 140 7.71 9.69 -5.02
C SER A 140 8.84 9.76 -4.00
N PHE A 141 8.74 10.70 -3.08
CA PHE A 141 9.56 10.77 -1.87
C PHE A 141 8.64 10.72 -0.66
N GLU A 142 8.86 9.81 0.27
CA GLU A 142 8.01 9.60 1.44
C GLU A 142 8.82 9.68 2.73
N LEU A 143 8.26 10.32 3.74
CA LEU A 143 8.78 10.41 5.10
C LEU A 143 7.82 9.68 6.02
N ASP A 144 8.34 8.73 6.77
CA ASP A 144 7.57 7.90 7.69
C ASP A 144 7.97 8.17 9.14
N ILE A 145 6.97 8.24 10.00
CA ILE A 145 7.12 8.22 11.46
C ILE A 145 6.12 7.25 12.05
N GLY A 146 6.55 6.42 12.97
CA GLY A 146 5.67 5.40 13.57
C GLY A 146 6.23 4.78 14.82
N ILE A 147 5.58 3.72 15.27
CA ILE A 147 5.99 2.94 16.43
C ILE A 147 5.80 1.46 16.16
N VAL A 148 6.82 0.68 16.50
CA VAL A 148 6.80 -0.79 16.51
C VAL A 148 6.59 -1.24 17.94
N GLY A 149 5.86 -2.34 18.16
CA GLY A 149 5.71 -2.95 19.48
C GLY A 149 4.33 -2.77 20.09
N PRO A 150 4.17 -2.98 21.41
CA PRO A 150 2.89 -2.85 22.11
C PRO A 150 2.15 -1.55 21.87
N GLU A 151 2.84 -0.42 21.89
CA GLU A 151 2.26 0.91 21.66
C GLU A 151 1.71 1.12 20.23
N SER A 152 1.92 0.16 19.32
CA SER A 152 1.25 0.14 18.02
C SER A 152 -0.21 -0.29 18.09
N PHE A 153 -0.67 -0.82 19.23
CA PHE A 153 -2.01 -1.37 19.50
C PHE A 153 -2.43 -2.52 18.57
N ALA A 154 -1.49 -3.07 17.79
CA ALA A 154 -1.80 -4.11 16.81
C ALA A 154 -2.31 -5.39 17.47
N GLY A 155 -1.70 -5.79 18.62
CA GLY A 155 -2.14 -6.93 19.40
C GLY A 155 -3.56 -6.78 19.91
N ASP A 156 -3.89 -5.61 20.49
CA ASP A 156 -5.22 -5.32 21.03
C ASP A 156 -6.29 -5.35 19.92
N ILE A 157 -5.96 -4.77 18.76
CA ILE A 157 -6.87 -4.74 17.60
C ILE A 157 -7.07 -6.15 17.05
N GLN A 158 -6.01 -6.96 16.88
CA GLN A 158 -6.15 -8.33 16.41
C GLN A 158 -6.99 -9.16 17.39
N GLN A 159 -6.66 -9.11 18.68
CA GLN A 159 -7.40 -9.85 19.71
C GLN A 159 -8.85 -9.42 19.80
N PHE A 160 -9.15 -8.14 19.66
CA PHE A 160 -10.51 -7.62 19.61
C PHE A 160 -11.27 -8.16 18.40
N LEU A 161 -10.71 -8.08 17.21
CA LEU A 161 -11.34 -8.58 15.98
C LEU A 161 -11.56 -10.10 16.04
N HIS A 162 -10.58 -10.87 16.50
CA HIS A 162 -10.72 -12.33 16.64
C HIS A 162 -11.82 -12.71 17.62
N ARG A 163 -12.00 -11.93 18.69
CA ARG A 163 -13.11 -12.12 19.66
C ARG A 163 -14.45 -11.79 19.03
N VAL A 164 -14.57 -10.66 18.33
CA VAL A 164 -15.82 -10.23 17.67
C VAL A 164 -16.27 -11.23 16.61
N PHE A 165 -15.32 -11.78 15.82
CA PHE A 165 -15.62 -12.70 14.74
C PHE A 165 -15.57 -14.17 15.15
N ASN A 166 -15.30 -14.47 16.42
CA ASN A 166 -15.13 -15.82 16.94
C ASN A 166 -14.09 -16.64 16.13
N TRP A 167 -12.95 -15.99 15.82
CA TRP A 167 -11.78 -16.62 15.22
C TRP A 167 -10.85 -17.20 16.27
N SER A 168 -9.85 -17.99 15.83
CA SER A 168 -8.81 -18.49 16.72
C SER A 168 -8.09 -17.34 17.42
N TYR A 169 -8.01 -17.37 18.75
CA TYR A 169 -7.48 -16.28 19.54
C TYR A 169 -5.96 -16.26 19.52
N PRO A 170 -5.28 -15.17 19.15
CA PRO A 170 -3.83 -15.08 19.14
C PRO A 170 -3.29 -14.87 20.55
N GLU A 171 -2.58 -15.91 21.08
CA GLU A 171 -2.14 -15.94 22.48
C GLU A 171 -0.71 -15.44 22.69
N GLY A 172 0.10 -15.34 21.62
CA GLY A 172 1.55 -15.11 21.72
C GLY A 172 1.99 -13.64 21.75
N TRP A 173 1.09 -12.66 21.81
CA TRP A 173 1.41 -11.22 21.79
C TRP A 173 2.30 -10.75 22.94
N ALA A 174 2.35 -11.49 24.06
CA ALA A 174 3.29 -11.21 25.16
C ALA A 174 4.78 -11.31 24.72
N ASN A 175 5.06 -12.03 23.64
CA ASN A 175 6.41 -12.23 23.08
C ASN A 175 6.71 -11.31 21.88
N GLN A 176 5.91 -10.25 21.67
CA GLN A 176 6.09 -9.34 20.54
C GLN A 176 7.39 -8.52 20.66
N LEU A 177 7.79 -7.92 19.56
CA LEU A 177 8.86 -6.91 19.56
C LEU A 177 8.52 -5.80 20.55
N LYS A 178 9.57 -5.21 21.11
CA LYS A 178 9.46 -4.11 22.08
C LYS A 178 9.22 -2.78 21.38
N ASP A 179 8.66 -1.83 22.14
CA ASP A 179 8.41 -0.48 21.62
C ASP A 179 9.71 0.15 21.10
N GLU A 180 9.61 0.64 19.88
CA GLU A 180 10.69 1.32 19.17
C GLU A 180 10.11 2.36 18.23
N LEU A 181 10.56 3.62 18.38
CA LEU A 181 10.24 4.69 17.46
C LEU A 181 10.76 4.35 16.06
N ALA A 182 9.91 4.48 15.08
CA ALA A 182 10.20 4.24 13.68
C ALA A 182 10.35 5.56 12.94
N LEU A 183 11.45 5.70 12.19
CA LEU A 183 11.70 6.83 11.31
C LEU A 183 12.25 6.30 9.98
N GLY A 184 11.69 6.80 8.88
CA GLY A 184 12.08 6.32 7.56
C GLY A 184 11.96 7.37 6.47
N VAL A 185 12.74 7.15 5.42
CA VAL A 185 12.65 7.84 4.15
C VAL A 185 12.59 6.81 3.04
N ALA A 186 11.69 7.02 2.07
CA ALA A 186 11.58 6.18 0.90
C ALA A 186 11.61 7.02 -0.37
N TYR A 187 12.14 6.45 -1.43
CA TYR A 187 12.09 7.00 -2.77
C TYR A 187 11.69 5.90 -3.75
N ASP A 188 10.79 6.22 -4.65
CA ASP A 188 10.38 5.33 -5.74
C ASP A 188 10.22 6.11 -7.04
N HIS A 189 10.63 5.50 -8.13
CA HIS A 189 10.45 6.03 -9.47
C HIS A 189 9.75 5.00 -10.35
N LYS A 190 8.64 5.41 -10.94
CA LYS A 190 7.82 4.59 -11.85
C LYS A 190 7.88 5.12 -13.26
N TRP A 191 7.91 4.21 -14.21
CA TRP A 191 7.87 4.50 -15.65
C TRP A 191 6.72 3.73 -16.28
N LYS A 192 5.92 4.42 -17.07
CA LYS A 192 4.84 3.83 -17.85
C LYS A 192 5.30 3.67 -19.29
N VAL A 193 5.35 2.43 -19.75
CA VAL A 193 5.52 2.09 -21.15
C VAL A 193 4.13 2.09 -21.79
N LEU A 194 3.90 2.99 -22.74
CA LEU A 194 2.63 3.09 -23.44
C LEU A 194 2.75 2.39 -24.80
N PRO A 195 1.71 1.67 -25.25
CA PRO A 195 1.67 1.18 -26.63
C PRO A 195 1.72 2.37 -27.59
N ALA A 196 2.11 2.12 -28.84
CA ALA A 196 2.12 3.15 -29.88
C ALA A 196 0.71 3.77 -30.00
N GLY A 197 0.53 5.01 -29.51
CA GLY A 197 -0.73 5.72 -29.42
C GLY A 197 -0.73 6.74 -28.26
N LYS A 198 -1.83 7.45 -28.09
CA LYS A 198 -1.97 8.40 -26.97
C LYS A 198 -2.20 7.65 -25.66
N ALA A 199 -1.70 8.23 -24.55
CA ALA A 199 -1.92 7.70 -23.22
C ALA A 199 -3.41 7.42 -22.96
N GLY A 200 -3.71 6.17 -22.56
CA GLY A 200 -5.06 5.73 -22.27
C GLY A 200 -5.94 5.35 -23.48
N GLU A 201 -5.44 5.31 -24.69
CA GLU A 201 -6.14 4.79 -25.86
C GLU A 201 -5.88 3.29 -26.08
N GLY A 202 -4.80 2.76 -25.51
CA GLY A 202 -4.47 1.33 -25.56
C GLY A 202 -5.32 0.49 -24.61
N ASN A 203 -5.45 -0.77 -24.93
CA ASN A 203 -6.09 -1.78 -24.08
C ASN A 203 -5.10 -2.41 -23.09
N TRP A 204 -3.84 -2.07 -23.15
CA TRP A 204 -2.79 -2.55 -22.27
C TRP A 204 -1.75 -1.47 -21.97
N ASP A 205 -1.07 -1.60 -20.87
CA ASP A 205 0.16 -0.88 -20.57
C ASP A 205 1.11 -1.72 -19.72
N LEU A 206 2.34 -1.23 -19.62
CA LEU A 206 3.40 -1.81 -18.81
C LEU A 206 3.98 -0.71 -17.93
N ILE A 207 4.02 -0.97 -16.63
CA ILE A 207 4.58 -0.06 -15.64
C ILE A 207 5.79 -0.75 -15.02
N THR A 208 6.91 -0.06 -14.96
CA THR A 208 8.09 -0.51 -14.24
C THR A 208 8.40 0.44 -13.13
N HIS A 209 9.04 -0.03 -12.08
CA HIS A 209 9.50 0.82 -11.00
C HIS A 209 10.82 0.37 -10.41
N ALA A 210 11.52 1.29 -9.77
CA ALA A 210 12.65 1.03 -8.92
C ALA A 210 12.72 2.05 -7.80
N GLY A 211 12.97 1.57 -6.59
CA GLY A 211 12.99 2.41 -5.40
C GLY A 211 13.75 1.79 -4.24
N GLY A 212 13.67 2.44 -3.11
CA GLY A 212 14.25 1.93 -1.87
C GLY A 212 13.80 2.73 -0.67
N MET A 213 14.02 2.14 0.49
CA MET A 213 13.73 2.73 1.80
C MET A 213 14.93 2.62 2.72
N ALA A 214 15.17 3.65 3.50
CA ALA A 214 16.15 3.68 4.59
C ALA A 214 15.42 4.04 5.89
N SER A 215 15.34 3.06 6.80
CA SER A 215 14.60 3.17 8.06
C SER A 215 15.19 2.20 9.10
N ASN A 216 14.96 2.45 10.38
CA ASN A 216 15.21 1.43 11.39
C ASN A 216 14.18 0.28 11.36
N VAL A 217 13.06 0.44 10.67
CA VAL A 217 12.06 -0.62 10.46
C VAL A 217 12.41 -1.48 9.25
N PHE A 218 12.62 -0.84 8.10
CA PHE A 218 12.98 -1.53 6.87
C PHE A 218 14.04 -0.74 6.11
N THR A 219 15.10 -1.41 5.67
CA THR A 219 16.11 -0.85 4.78
C THR A 219 16.35 -1.81 3.65
N GLY A 220 16.16 -1.33 2.43
CA GLY A 220 16.31 -2.15 1.24
C GLY A 220 15.99 -1.40 -0.03
N ALA A 221 16.09 -2.12 -1.13
CA ALA A 221 15.70 -1.67 -2.47
C ALA A 221 14.70 -2.65 -3.09
N ALA A 222 13.83 -2.13 -3.93
CA ALA A 222 12.86 -2.92 -4.67
C ALA A 222 12.82 -2.46 -6.15
N GLY A 223 12.42 -3.37 -7.00
CA GLY A 223 12.14 -3.05 -8.39
C GLY A 223 11.17 -4.06 -8.97
N GLY A 224 10.28 -3.58 -9.82
CA GLY A 224 9.21 -4.41 -10.31
C GLY A 224 8.64 -3.98 -11.65
N ILE A 225 7.70 -4.79 -12.10
CA ILE A 225 7.00 -4.65 -13.37
C ILE A 225 5.55 -5.05 -13.17
N GLU A 226 4.61 -4.25 -13.68
CA GLU A 226 3.18 -4.55 -13.72
C GLU A 226 2.69 -4.44 -15.16
N PHE A 227 2.07 -5.50 -15.66
CA PHE A 227 1.35 -5.54 -16.92
C PHE A 227 -0.15 -5.44 -16.67
N ARG A 228 -0.82 -4.55 -17.39
CA ARG A 228 -2.27 -4.38 -17.33
C ARG A 228 -2.91 -4.57 -18.71
N LEU A 229 -4.05 -5.25 -18.72
CA LEU A 229 -4.84 -5.48 -19.93
C LEU A 229 -6.33 -5.26 -19.62
N GLY A 230 -7.00 -4.41 -20.38
CA GLY A 230 -8.41 -4.12 -20.13
C GLY A 230 -8.98 -3.05 -21.02
N ARG A 231 -10.08 -2.45 -20.57
CA ARG A 231 -10.79 -1.41 -21.28
C ARG A 231 -10.81 -0.13 -20.45
N HIS A 232 -10.52 1.01 -21.08
CA HIS A 232 -10.46 2.33 -20.43
C HIS A 232 -9.52 2.33 -19.22
N LEU A 233 -8.29 1.87 -19.43
CA LEU A 233 -7.25 1.85 -18.39
C LEU A 233 -7.13 3.22 -17.73
N PRO A 234 -6.99 3.28 -16.39
CA PRO A 234 -6.80 4.53 -15.68
C PRO A 234 -5.44 5.14 -16.02
N ASP A 235 -5.35 6.46 -16.02
CA ASP A 235 -4.07 7.18 -16.21
C ASP A 235 -3.34 7.34 -14.88
N ASP A 236 -3.07 6.21 -14.23
CA ASP A 236 -2.31 6.10 -13.00
C ASP A 236 -1.01 5.29 -13.21
N PHE A 237 -0.27 5.04 -12.14
CA PHE A 237 1.01 4.35 -12.14
C PHE A 237 0.94 2.99 -11.43
N GLY A 238 -0.09 2.21 -11.72
CA GLY A 238 -0.22 0.82 -11.30
C GLY A 238 -1.11 0.60 -10.08
N THR A 239 -1.12 -0.66 -9.65
CA THR A 239 -1.88 -1.10 -8.50
C THR A 239 -0.99 -1.07 -7.26
N ALA A 240 -1.35 -0.30 -6.25
CA ALA A 240 -0.59 -0.26 -5.01
C ALA A 240 -0.83 -1.51 -4.17
N LEU A 241 0.24 -2.01 -3.57
CA LEU A 241 0.24 -2.96 -2.48
C LEU A 241 0.76 -2.27 -1.22
N ILE A 242 0.40 -2.76 -0.03
CA ILE A 242 0.98 -2.29 1.23
C ILE A 242 2.34 -2.97 1.37
N GLY A 243 3.41 -2.27 1.06
CA GLY A 243 4.77 -2.74 1.30
C GLY A 243 5.52 -1.80 2.24
N PRO A 244 6.69 -2.20 2.75
CA PRO A 244 7.60 -1.26 3.38
C PRO A 244 8.02 -0.19 2.37
N GLY A 245 7.76 1.09 2.66
CA GLY A 245 7.88 2.17 1.69
C GLY A 245 6.72 2.20 0.69
N GLY A 246 5.58 1.65 1.08
CA GLY A 246 4.41 1.40 0.24
C GLY A 246 3.86 2.66 -0.41
N ASP A 247 3.71 2.54 -1.71
CA ASP A 247 3.30 3.59 -2.63
C ASP A 247 1.93 4.18 -2.30
N SER A 248 1.95 5.34 -1.66
CA SER A 248 0.75 6.14 -1.43
C SER A 248 0.26 6.85 -2.69
N ALA A 249 1.09 6.93 -3.72
CA ALA A 249 0.86 7.73 -4.92
C ALA A 249 0.12 6.99 -6.03
N SER A 250 0.05 5.67 -6.02
CA SER A 250 -0.63 4.88 -7.08
C SER A 250 -2.13 5.14 -7.16
N LEU A 251 -2.72 5.75 -6.12
CA LEU A 251 -4.10 6.21 -6.14
C LEU A 251 -4.32 7.48 -6.97
N PHE A 252 -3.24 8.17 -7.31
CA PHE A 252 -3.33 9.37 -8.12
C PHE A 252 -3.71 8.99 -9.56
N ASP A 253 -4.98 9.08 -9.87
CA ASP A 253 -5.48 9.09 -11.23
C ASP A 253 -5.13 10.49 -11.79
N GLY A 254 -4.02 10.54 -12.54
CA GLY A 254 -3.59 11.77 -13.19
C GLY A 254 -4.80 12.39 -13.88
N THR A 255 -5.24 13.56 -13.41
CA THR A 255 -6.41 14.25 -13.93
C THR A 255 -6.21 14.65 -15.40
N ALA A 256 -6.07 13.67 -16.28
CA ALA A 256 -6.37 13.90 -17.68
C ALA A 256 -7.83 14.37 -17.73
N PRO A 257 -8.14 15.47 -18.40
CA PRO A 257 -9.52 15.83 -18.65
C PRO A 257 -10.20 14.58 -19.20
N ARG A 258 -11.29 14.14 -18.56
CA ARG A 258 -12.09 13.02 -19.09
C ARG A 258 -12.32 13.35 -20.56
N LEU A 259 -11.72 12.59 -21.46
CA LEU A 259 -11.95 12.79 -22.89
C LEU A 259 -13.45 12.63 -23.12
N PRO A 260 -14.13 13.62 -23.70
CA PRO A 260 -15.54 13.50 -24.05
C PRO A 260 -15.74 12.21 -24.84
N GLY A 261 -16.74 11.39 -24.44
CA GLY A 261 -17.02 10.12 -25.10
C GLY A 261 -16.37 8.86 -24.47
N ARG A 262 -15.50 8.96 -23.48
CA ARG A 262 -15.07 7.80 -22.68
C ARG A 262 -16.13 7.47 -21.64
N GLY A 263 -16.66 6.26 -21.68
CA GLY A 263 -17.62 5.75 -20.70
C GLY A 263 -17.10 5.88 -19.27
N ASN A 264 -18.01 6.08 -18.32
CA ASN A 264 -17.69 6.18 -16.89
C ASN A 264 -17.14 4.86 -16.28
N PHE A 265 -17.17 3.77 -17.05
CA PHE A 265 -16.76 2.44 -16.61
C PHE A 265 -15.48 1.99 -17.32
N GLY A 266 -14.53 1.52 -16.54
CA GLY A 266 -13.29 0.88 -17.00
C GLY A 266 -12.99 -0.35 -16.15
N PHE A 267 -12.33 -1.34 -16.73
CA PHE A 267 -11.85 -2.51 -16.00
C PHE A 267 -10.55 -3.01 -16.61
N HIS A 268 -9.74 -3.67 -15.81
CA HIS A 268 -8.56 -4.37 -16.29
C HIS A 268 -8.18 -5.53 -15.37
N VAL A 269 -7.49 -6.49 -15.92
CA VAL A 269 -6.72 -7.49 -15.20
C VAL A 269 -5.27 -7.02 -15.17
N PHE A 270 -4.53 -7.44 -14.14
CA PHE A 270 -3.12 -7.12 -14.03
C PHE A 270 -2.32 -8.28 -13.45
N ALA A 271 -1.05 -8.32 -13.78
CA ALA A 271 -0.06 -9.20 -13.19
C ALA A 271 1.21 -8.39 -12.90
N ALA A 272 1.80 -8.60 -11.74
CA ALA A 272 2.99 -7.89 -11.28
C ALA A 272 4.04 -8.85 -10.71
N LEU A 273 5.29 -8.47 -10.89
CA LEU A 273 6.47 -9.12 -10.31
C LEU A 273 7.31 -8.04 -9.64
N GLU A 274 7.67 -8.24 -8.39
CA GLU A 274 8.50 -7.32 -7.62
C GLU A 274 9.62 -8.08 -6.89
N GLY A 275 10.85 -7.65 -7.08
CA GLY A 275 12.04 -8.17 -6.41
C GLY A 275 12.51 -7.20 -5.34
N HIS A 276 12.95 -7.75 -4.19
CA HIS A 276 13.45 -6.97 -3.05
C HIS A 276 14.86 -7.40 -2.69
N ALA A 277 15.73 -6.42 -2.44
CA ALA A 277 17.02 -6.59 -1.78
C ALA A 277 16.92 -6.02 -0.37
N VAL A 278 16.92 -6.88 0.65
CA VAL A 278 16.59 -6.54 2.04
C VAL A 278 17.85 -6.51 2.89
N ALA A 279 18.30 -5.32 3.25
CA ALA A 279 19.41 -5.14 4.19
C ALA A 279 18.95 -5.26 5.64
N ARG A 280 17.78 -4.72 5.98
CA ARG A 280 17.18 -4.79 7.31
C ARG A 280 15.65 -4.95 7.21
N ASP A 281 15.12 -5.76 8.09
CA ASP A 281 13.68 -5.93 8.35
C ASP A 281 13.49 -6.18 9.85
N ILE A 282 12.97 -5.20 10.60
CA ILE A 282 12.79 -5.29 12.06
C ILE A 282 11.91 -6.48 12.46
N PHE A 283 10.95 -6.85 11.59
CA PHE A 283 10.01 -7.95 11.83
C PHE A 283 10.65 -9.34 11.70
N LEU A 284 11.90 -9.39 11.25
CA LEU A 284 12.73 -10.59 11.15
C LEU A 284 14.03 -10.46 11.95
N ASP A 285 14.70 -9.30 11.87
CA ASP A 285 15.98 -9.02 12.53
C ASP A 285 15.83 -8.66 14.02
N GLY A 286 14.58 -8.39 14.47
CA GLY A 286 14.32 -7.91 15.83
C GLY A 286 14.62 -6.42 16.00
N ASN A 287 14.37 -5.90 17.20
CA ASN A 287 14.56 -4.49 17.55
C ASN A 287 15.97 -3.97 17.26
N THR A 288 16.08 -2.69 16.86
CA THR A 288 17.37 -2.04 16.54
C THR A 288 18.18 -1.72 17.78
N PHE A 289 17.52 -1.18 18.80
CA PHE A 289 18.17 -0.62 19.99
C PHE A 289 18.02 -1.51 21.23
N ARG A 290 17.33 -2.65 21.13
CA ARG A 290 17.09 -3.58 22.22
C ARG A 290 17.20 -5.02 21.73
N ARG A 291 17.57 -5.93 22.62
CA ARG A 291 17.53 -7.38 22.29
C ARG A 291 16.10 -7.87 22.27
N SER A 292 15.71 -8.51 21.19
CA SER A 292 14.43 -9.18 21.01
C SER A 292 14.61 -10.46 20.18
N HIS A 293 13.53 -11.20 19.99
CA HIS A 293 13.53 -12.37 19.13
C HIS A 293 13.79 -12.00 17.67
N ARG A 294 14.51 -12.87 16.95
CA ARG A 294 14.86 -12.71 15.55
C ARG A 294 15.01 -14.04 14.85
N VAL A 295 14.92 -14.02 13.54
CA VAL A 295 15.16 -15.15 12.63
C VAL A 295 16.17 -14.75 11.55
N ASP A 296 16.73 -15.73 10.85
CA ASP A 296 17.69 -15.50 9.76
C ASP A 296 16.93 -15.07 8.49
N LYS A 297 16.79 -13.78 8.23
CA LYS A 297 16.13 -13.28 7.02
C LYS A 297 16.85 -13.67 5.74
N LEU A 298 16.11 -13.76 4.66
CA LEU A 298 16.67 -13.89 3.31
C LEU A 298 16.92 -12.48 2.73
N PRO A 299 18.10 -12.25 2.14
CA PRO A 299 18.47 -10.92 1.62
C PRO A 299 17.76 -10.59 0.30
N PHE A 300 17.28 -11.59 -0.44
CA PHE A 300 16.56 -11.41 -1.69
C PHE A 300 15.22 -12.16 -1.64
N THR A 301 14.16 -11.46 -1.98
CA THR A 301 12.80 -12.01 -1.99
C THR A 301 12.04 -11.50 -3.20
N VAL A 302 10.98 -12.21 -3.58
CA VAL A 302 10.15 -11.88 -4.74
C VAL A 302 8.69 -11.97 -4.36
N ASP A 303 7.89 -11.02 -4.85
CA ASP A 303 6.45 -11.02 -4.79
C ASP A 303 5.86 -11.12 -6.19
N ILE A 304 4.84 -11.96 -6.33
CA ILE A 304 4.08 -12.12 -7.57
C ILE A 304 2.63 -11.81 -7.26
N ALA A 305 2.08 -10.83 -7.95
CA ALA A 305 0.69 -10.44 -7.77
C ALA A 305 -0.10 -10.63 -9.05
N ALA A 306 -1.38 -10.98 -8.91
CA ALA A 306 -2.34 -10.98 -10.00
C ALA A 306 -3.70 -10.56 -9.48
N GLY A 307 -4.45 -9.80 -10.28
CA GLY A 307 -5.71 -9.26 -9.82
C GLY A 307 -6.55 -8.61 -10.91
N ILE A 308 -7.64 -8.02 -10.43
CA ILE A 308 -8.60 -7.27 -11.24
C ILE A 308 -8.81 -5.89 -10.65
N ALA A 309 -9.06 -4.92 -11.49
CA ALA A 309 -9.44 -3.58 -11.07
C ALA A 309 -10.60 -3.05 -11.89
N VAL A 310 -11.48 -2.32 -11.23
CA VAL A 310 -12.64 -1.68 -11.83
C VAL A 310 -12.65 -0.20 -11.46
N ARG A 311 -13.11 0.62 -12.39
CA ARG A 311 -13.39 2.03 -12.18
C ARG A 311 -14.80 2.34 -12.66
N HIS A 312 -15.58 2.99 -11.81
CA HIS A 312 -16.89 3.51 -12.18
C HIS A 312 -17.01 4.96 -11.65
N GLY A 313 -17.10 5.91 -12.56
CA GLY A 313 -17.16 7.31 -12.19
C GLY A 313 -15.93 7.73 -11.37
N ARG A 314 -16.14 8.04 -10.11
CA ARG A 314 -15.12 8.46 -9.14
C ARG A 314 -14.62 7.34 -8.23
N LEU A 315 -15.23 6.18 -8.30
CA LEU A 315 -14.84 5.00 -7.53
C LEU A 315 -13.84 4.17 -8.34
N LYS A 316 -12.77 3.76 -7.69
CA LYS A 316 -11.80 2.76 -8.16
C LYS A 316 -11.70 1.67 -7.11
N ALA A 317 -11.74 0.42 -7.53
CA ALA A 317 -11.53 -0.72 -6.65
C ALA A 317 -10.64 -1.75 -7.34
N SER A 318 -9.78 -2.40 -6.57
CA SER A 318 -8.97 -3.52 -7.05
C SER A 318 -8.89 -4.64 -6.02
N LEU A 319 -8.83 -5.86 -6.52
CA LEU A 319 -8.62 -7.07 -5.73
C LEU A 319 -7.46 -7.84 -6.35
N ALA A 320 -6.49 -8.20 -5.53
CA ALA A 320 -5.33 -8.98 -5.95
C ALA A 320 -5.05 -10.13 -4.99
N TYR A 321 -4.40 -11.17 -5.51
CA TYR A 321 -3.67 -12.16 -4.74
C TYR A 321 -2.18 -11.93 -4.93
N VAL A 322 -1.45 -11.97 -3.81
CA VAL A 322 0.01 -11.76 -3.77
C VAL A 322 0.66 -12.99 -3.19
N TYR A 323 1.40 -13.69 -4.01
CA TYR A 323 2.27 -14.77 -3.59
C TYR A 323 3.64 -14.20 -3.21
N GLN A 324 4.11 -14.51 -2.01
CA GLN A 324 5.41 -14.08 -1.52
C GLN A 324 6.37 -15.27 -1.43
N THR A 325 7.61 -15.11 -1.86
CA THR A 325 8.66 -16.10 -1.56
C THR A 325 9.00 -16.08 -0.07
N LYS A 326 9.69 -17.10 0.40
CA LYS A 326 10.16 -17.16 1.79
C LYS A 326 10.93 -15.89 2.15
N ARG A 327 10.69 -15.38 3.35
CA ARG A 327 11.32 -14.17 3.88
C ARG A 327 12.49 -14.48 4.81
N PHE A 328 12.51 -15.68 5.41
CA PHE A 328 13.55 -16.14 6.33
C PHE A 328 13.81 -17.65 6.19
N LYS A 329 14.97 -18.09 6.67
CA LYS A 329 15.33 -19.50 6.66
C LYS A 329 14.43 -20.29 7.61
N GLY A 330 13.97 -21.45 7.17
CA GLY A 330 13.08 -22.29 7.97
C GLY A 330 11.61 -21.92 7.91
N GLN A 331 11.22 -20.84 7.22
CA GLN A 331 9.82 -20.54 6.99
C GLN A 331 9.12 -21.68 6.25
N GLU A 332 8.08 -22.24 6.84
CA GLU A 332 7.36 -23.39 6.28
C GLU A 332 6.27 -22.94 5.31
N LEU A 333 5.42 -22.03 5.75
CA LEU A 333 4.36 -21.47 4.90
C LEU A 333 4.90 -20.54 3.82
N LYS A 334 4.28 -20.64 2.65
CA LYS A 334 4.40 -19.67 1.57
C LYS A 334 3.24 -18.68 1.72
N PRO A 335 3.49 -17.46 2.18
CA PRO A 335 2.40 -16.54 2.42
C PRO A 335 1.73 -16.17 1.10
N LEU A 336 0.44 -16.40 1.04
CA LEU A 336 -0.45 -15.89 0.02
C LEU A 336 -1.35 -14.87 0.69
N LEU A 337 -1.36 -13.65 0.17
CA LEU A 337 -2.13 -12.54 0.71
C LEU A 337 -3.21 -12.13 -0.27
N GLY A 338 -4.35 -11.71 0.23
CA GLY A 338 -5.31 -10.95 -0.55
C GLY A 338 -5.15 -9.46 -0.27
N SER A 339 -5.18 -8.65 -1.29
CA SER A 339 -5.12 -7.19 -1.22
C SER A 339 -6.37 -6.58 -1.84
N LEU A 340 -7.10 -5.78 -1.07
CA LEU A 340 -8.26 -5.01 -1.49
C LEU A 340 -7.94 -3.52 -1.39
N ASN A 341 -8.10 -2.79 -2.50
CA ASN A 341 -7.96 -1.35 -2.52
C ASN A 341 -9.26 -0.71 -2.98
N ILE A 342 -9.69 0.33 -2.30
CA ILE A 342 -10.84 1.13 -2.67
C ILE A 342 -10.44 2.60 -2.61
N ALA A 343 -10.66 3.35 -3.67
CA ALA A 343 -10.38 4.78 -3.73
C ALA A 343 -11.58 5.56 -4.27
N VAL A 344 -11.80 6.73 -3.68
CA VAL A 344 -12.85 7.68 -4.09
C VAL A 344 -12.21 9.03 -4.38
N LEU A 345 -12.56 9.60 -5.52
CA LEU A 345 -12.15 10.94 -5.95
C LEU A 345 -13.25 11.94 -5.57
N PHE A 346 -12.88 13.03 -4.89
CA PHE A 346 -13.78 14.08 -4.40
C PHE A 346 -13.56 15.40 -5.10
#